data_515f8a0c4d8939e9f542b5a62a503c1d
#
_entry.id   515f8a0c4d8939e9f542b5a62a503c1d
#
_cell.length_a   1.000
_cell.length_b   1.000
_cell.length_c   1.000
_cell.angle_alpha   90.00
_cell.angle_beta   90.00
_cell.angle_gamma   90.00
#
_symmetry.space_group_name_H-M   'P 1'
#
loop_
_entity.id
_entity.type
_entity.pdbx_description
1 polymer ?
#
loop_
_entity_poly.entity_id
_entity_poly.type
_entity_poly.pdbx_seq_one_letter_code
_entity_poly.pdbx_strand_id
1 'polypeptide(L)'
;MKSAKSVVKVFLILAALAFSAAAENPAPDLDHAWAQWRGPQANGFAPHADPPVEWSEQKNVRWKIPLPGKGHSSPIVCGDRVYLTAAVPVGEDLPPVYDTAPGAHDGVPVTHRHQFLVLAIERKDGHIAWQRVVREEFPHEGGHVTGSLASNSPTTDGQRLYAFFGSRGLYCLDLKGAVLWQKDLGQMHTLHAHGEGSSPVIHGNTLIVCWDHEGDSFLYAYDKITGRELWKTARDEKTSWSTPLIVESEGRAQVIVSATKRIRSYDLATGAQLWECAGLTDNVVSSPVFAAGLLIAGTSYDRQAMLAIRLAGAHGDLTGTDHVVWQMHRLTPYVSSPLVCGDTLYFLRHNQNILLRLDPATGAPRDEPLRLPGIRDFIFASPVAAAGRLYITARDGHTTVLEHSRENAILAENHLDDTFSASPALVAKELYLRGEKFLYCLALPK
;
A
#
# COMPACT_ATOMS: atom_id res chain seq x y z
N MET A 1 -92.40 11.31 14.56
CA MET A 1 -91.16 11.85 14.05
C MET A 1 -90.01 11.01 14.57
N LYS A 2 -89.46 10.12 13.73
CA LYS A 2 -88.37 9.20 14.10
C LYS A 2 -87.11 9.69 13.35
N SER A 3 -86.11 10.09 14.13
CA SER A 3 -84.80 10.51 13.59
C SER A 3 -83.95 9.31 13.21
N ALA A 4 -83.51 9.22 11.96
CA ALA A 4 -82.56 8.21 11.49
C ALA A 4 -81.10 8.73 11.69
N LYS A 5 -80.32 8.00 12.50
CA LYS A 5 -78.86 8.22 12.61
C LYS A 5 -78.12 7.42 11.54
N SER A 6 -77.50 8.15 10.63
CA SER A 6 -76.60 7.53 9.64
C SER A 6 -75.24 7.23 10.30
N VAL A 7 -74.78 5.98 10.19
CA VAL A 7 -73.50 5.50 10.65
C VAL A 7 -72.57 5.36 9.44
N VAL A 8 -71.59 6.28 9.33
CA VAL A 8 -70.55 6.22 8.31
C VAL A 8 -69.44 5.26 8.83
N LYS A 9 -69.24 4.11 8.18
CA LYS A 9 -68.11 3.21 8.42
C LYS A 9 -66.91 3.70 7.59
N VAL A 10 -65.92 4.23 8.29
CA VAL A 10 -64.61 4.50 7.71
C VAL A 10 -63.79 3.22 7.66
N PHE A 11 -63.49 2.73 6.45
CA PHE A 11 -62.52 1.65 6.24
C PHE A 11 -61.12 2.24 6.19
N LEU A 12 -60.30 2.01 7.21
CA LEU A 12 -58.86 2.24 7.16
C LEU A 12 -58.22 1.06 6.41
N ILE A 13 -57.69 1.33 5.21
CA ILE A 13 -56.83 0.42 4.47
C ILE A 13 -55.39 0.68 4.98
N LEU A 14 -54.88 -0.22 5.82
CA LEU A 14 -53.45 -0.28 6.14
C LEU A 14 -52.73 -0.93 4.95
N ALA A 15 -52.02 -0.10 4.15
CA ALA A 15 -51.05 -0.59 3.19
C ALA A 15 -49.77 -0.99 3.96
N ALA A 16 -49.53 -2.26 4.14
CA ALA A 16 -48.27 -2.79 4.64
C ALA A 16 -47.23 -2.68 3.53
N LEU A 17 -46.34 -1.66 3.64
CA LEU A 17 -45.13 -1.59 2.85
C LEU A 17 -44.18 -2.72 3.34
N ALA A 18 -44.14 -3.81 2.59
CA ALA A 18 -43.10 -4.82 2.75
C ALA A 18 -41.77 -4.24 2.27
N PHE A 19 -40.95 -3.77 3.19
CA PHE A 19 -39.52 -3.56 2.92
C PHE A 19 -38.91 -4.94 2.67
N SER A 20 -38.67 -5.25 1.41
CA SER A 20 -37.80 -6.37 1.04
C SER A 20 -36.39 -5.95 1.50
N ALA A 21 -35.94 -6.51 2.63
CA ALA A 21 -34.54 -6.48 2.99
C ALA A 21 -33.79 -7.25 1.90
N ALA A 22 -33.14 -6.52 0.99
CA ALA A 22 -32.17 -7.16 0.11
C ALA A 22 -31.15 -7.84 1.04
N ALA A 23 -30.97 -9.14 0.87
CA ALA A 23 -29.97 -9.89 1.62
C ALA A 23 -28.63 -9.18 1.39
N GLU A 24 -28.08 -8.55 2.43
CA GLU A 24 -26.73 -8.02 2.39
C GLU A 24 -25.81 -9.22 2.08
N ASN A 25 -25.06 -9.12 1.00
CA ASN A 25 -24.02 -10.10 0.73
C ASN A 25 -23.11 -10.15 1.97
N PRO A 26 -22.75 -11.34 2.46
CA PRO A 26 -21.85 -11.45 3.60
C PRO A 26 -20.58 -10.63 3.30
N ALA A 27 -20.07 -9.96 4.33
CA ALA A 27 -18.82 -9.21 4.20
C ALA A 27 -17.73 -10.12 3.61
N PRO A 28 -16.96 -9.65 2.62
CA PRO A 28 -15.93 -10.47 2.01
C PRO A 28 -14.90 -10.89 3.05
N ASP A 29 -14.46 -12.14 2.94
CA ASP A 29 -13.38 -12.68 3.76
C ASP A 29 -12.07 -11.98 3.40
N LEU A 30 -11.56 -11.15 4.31
CA LEU A 30 -10.35 -10.36 4.08
C LEU A 30 -9.07 -11.21 4.14
N ASP A 31 -9.09 -12.39 4.75
CA ASP A 31 -7.95 -13.32 4.76
C ASP A 31 -7.69 -13.90 3.37
N HIS A 32 -8.73 -14.00 2.54
CA HIS A 32 -8.66 -14.41 1.14
C HIS A 32 -8.58 -13.24 0.15
N ALA A 33 -8.48 -12.00 0.64
CA ALA A 33 -8.38 -10.79 -0.14
C ALA A 33 -6.95 -10.22 -0.14
N TRP A 34 -6.66 -9.30 -1.05
CA TRP A 34 -5.49 -8.43 -1.01
C TRP A 34 -5.98 -7.01 -0.70
N ALA A 35 -6.55 -6.81 0.49
CA ALA A 35 -7.38 -5.67 0.84
C ALA A 35 -6.61 -4.38 1.15
N GLN A 36 -5.30 -4.45 1.25
CA GLN A 36 -4.39 -3.34 1.52
C GLN A 36 -3.05 -3.57 0.82
N TRP A 37 -2.21 -2.54 0.80
CA TRP A 37 -0.85 -2.66 0.30
C TRP A 37 -0.09 -3.74 1.08
N ARG A 38 0.58 -4.65 0.35
CA ARG A 38 1.28 -5.84 0.85
C ARG A 38 0.37 -6.94 1.42
N GLY A 39 -0.92 -6.92 1.05
CA GLY A 39 -1.83 -8.04 1.30
C GLY A 39 -2.36 -8.17 2.72
N PRO A 40 -2.96 -9.32 3.08
CA PRO A 40 -3.76 -9.46 4.28
C PRO A 40 -2.98 -9.20 5.57
N GLN A 41 -1.69 -9.52 5.59
CA GLN A 41 -0.81 -9.36 6.76
C GLN A 41 0.20 -8.20 6.60
N ALA A 42 0.03 -7.33 5.59
CA ALA A 42 0.93 -6.21 5.26
C ALA A 42 2.42 -6.62 5.11
N ASN A 43 2.72 -7.87 4.78
CA ASN A 43 4.08 -8.43 4.70
C ASN A 43 4.46 -8.98 3.32
N GLY A 44 3.54 -8.92 2.32
CA GLY A 44 3.75 -9.42 0.97
C GLY A 44 3.41 -10.89 0.76
N PHE A 45 2.91 -11.59 1.78
CA PHE A 45 2.56 -13.00 1.69
C PHE A 45 1.05 -13.22 1.54
N ALA A 46 0.65 -14.07 0.58
CA ALA A 46 -0.73 -14.50 0.35
C ALA A 46 -0.89 -16.00 0.67
N PRO A 47 -1.35 -16.35 1.88
CA PRO A 47 -1.38 -17.75 2.33
C PRO A 47 -2.34 -18.63 1.52
N HIS A 48 -3.36 -18.03 0.91
CA HIS A 48 -4.45 -18.73 0.20
C HIS A 48 -4.40 -18.54 -1.32
N ALA A 49 -3.33 -17.96 -1.86
CA ALA A 49 -3.19 -17.75 -3.29
C ALA A 49 -2.26 -18.79 -3.93
N ASP A 50 -2.57 -19.12 -5.20
CA ASP A 50 -1.77 -20.02 -6.05
C ASP A 50 -1.75 -19.49 -7.49
N PRO A 51 -1.10 -18.34 -7.74
CA PRO A 51 -1.07 -17.69 -9.05
C PRO A 51 -0.15 -18.42 -10.04
N PRO A 52 -0.22 -18.11 -11.35
CA PRO A 52 0.61 -18.78 -12.36
C PRO A 52 2.11 -18.54 -12.12
N VAL A 53 2.92 -19.50 -12.56
CA VAL A 53 4.38 -19.43 -12.57
C VAL A 53 4.91 -18.78 -13.84
N GLU A 54 4.29 -19.09 -14.97
CA GLU A 54 4.74 -18.64 -16.29
C GLU A 54 3.69 -17.78 -16.97
N TRP A 55 4.14 -16.70 -17.62
CA TRP A 55 3.34 -15.84 -18.49
C TRP A 55 4.19 -15.08 -19.51
N SER A 56 3.52 -14.56 -20.52
CA SER A 56 4.04 -13.59 -21.49
C SER A 56 2.87 -12.77 -22.02
N GLU A 57 3.07 -11.84 -22.93
CA GLU A 57 1.98 -11.11 -23.59
C GLU A 57 0.95 -12.04 -24.29
N GLN A 58 1.33 -13.30 -24.60
CA GLN A 58 0.47 -14.28 -25.29
C GLN A 58 0.12 -15.50 -24.42
N LYS A 59 0.65 -15.61 -23.20
CA LYS A 59 0.46 -16.77 -22.34
C LYS A 59 -0.04 -16.34 -20.95
N ASN A 60 -1.11 -16.95 -20.48
CA ASN A 60 -1.64 -16.77 -19.12
C ASN A 60 -2.05 -15.32 -18.75
N VAL A 61 -2.25 -14.45 -19.74
CA VAL A 61 -2.90 -13.14 -19.56
C VAL A 61 -4.40 -13.37 -19.72
N ARG A 62 -5.16 -13.35 -18.61
CA ARG A 62 -6.61 -13.46 -18.67
C ARG A 62 -7.23 -12.22 -19.31
N TRP A 63 -6.74 -11.05 -18.90
CA TRP A 63 -7.07 -9.76 -19.49
C TRP A 63 -5.97 -8.72 -19.22
N LYS A 64 -5.92 -7.73 -20.09
CA LYS A 64 -5.02 -6.59 -20.06
C LYS A 64 -5.83 -5.37 -20.45
N ILE A 65 -5.89 -4.34 -19.61
CA ILE A 65 -6.65 -3.13 -19.88
C ILE A 65 -5.78 -1.88 -19.77
N PRO A 66 -5.98 -0.86 -20.62
CA PRO A 66 -5.30 0.41 -20.47
C PRO A 66 -5.80 1.14 -19.22
N LEU A 67 -4.90 1.83 -18.52
CA LEU A 67 -5.22 2.64 -17.36
C LEU A 67 -5.25 4.13 -17.73
N PRO A 68 -6.18 4.92 -17.16
CA PRO A 68 -6.17 6.37 -17.33
C PRO A 68 -5.02 6.99 -16.50
N GLY A 69 -4.26 7.88 -17.14
CA GLY A 69 -3.20 8.64 -16.47
C GLY A 69 -2.08 7.79 -15.86
N LYS A 70 -1.38 8.36 -14.89
CA LYS A 70 -0.24 7.73 -14.21
C LYS A 70 -0.56 7.44 -12.74
N GLY A 71 -0.01 6.36 -12.21
CA GLY A 71 -0.09 6.02 -10.79
C GLY A 71 0.73 4.79 -10.47
N HIS A 72 1.30 4.76 -9.25
CA HIS A 72 2.10 3.64 -8.75
C HIS A 72 1.43 2.92 -7.57
N SER A 73 0.17 3.24 -7.27
CA SER A 73 -0.56 2.47 -6.26
C SER A 73 -0.59 0.99 -6.65
N SER A 74 -0.25 0.12 -5.71
CA SER A 74 -0.42 -1.32 -5.90
C SER A 74 -1.91 -1.66 -6.00
N PRO A 75 -2.29 -2.65 -6.83
CA PRO A 75 -3.67 -3.12 -6.86
C PRO A 75 -4.08 -3.66 -5.49
N ILE A 76 -5.28 -3.31 -5.03
CA ILE A 76 -5.94 -4.06 -3.96
C ILE A 76 -7.13 -4.82 -4.53
N VAL A 77 -7.38 -6.01 -4.00
CA VAL A 77 -8.38 -6.95 -4.52
C VAL A 77 -9.27 -7.41 -3.39
N CYS A 78 -10.57 -7.15 -3.52
CA CYS A 78 -11.55 -7.56 -2.54
C CYS A 78 -12.86 -7.95 -3.23
N GLY A 79 -13.39 -9.14 -2.92
CA GLY A 79 -14.54 -9.69 -3.63
C GLY A 79 -14.27 -9.78 -5.14
N ASP A 80 -15.19 -9.24 -5.93
CA ASP A 80 -15.12 -9.26 -7.39
C ASP A 80 -14.50 -7.99 -8.00
N ARG A 81 -13.74 -7.22 -7.21
CA ARG A 81 -13.17 -5.93 -7.63
C ARG A 81 -11.67 -5.85 -7.40
N VAL A 82 -11.02 -5.13 -8.33
CA VAL A 82 -9.67 -4.58 -8.17
C VAL A 82 -9.80 -3.07 -8.07
N TYR A 83 -9.13 -2.46 -7.09
CA TYR A 83 -9.15 -1.01 -6.88
C TYR A 83 -7.76 -0.42 -7.05
N LEU A 84 -7.70 0.77 -7.67
CA LEU A 84 -6.49 1.54 -7.95
C LEU A 84 -6.75 3.03 -7.75
N THR A 85 -5.66 3.80 -7.61
CA THR A 85 -5.67 5.26 -7.71
C THR A 85 -4.92 5.70 -8.97
N ALA A 86 -5.27 6.83 -9.57
CA ALA A 86 -4.56 7.41 -10.71
C ALA A 86 -4.61 8.93 -10.68
N ALA A 87 -3.64 9.58 -11.31
CA ALA A 87 -3.61 11.02 -11.58
C ALA A 87 -3.58 11.23 -13.10
N VAL A 88 -4.57 11.94 -13.62
CA VAL A 88 -4.77 12.18 -15.06
C VAL A 88 -4.55 13.65 -15.34
N PRO A 89 -3.57 14.03 -16.17
CA PRO A 89 -3.44 15.41 -16.62
C PRO A 89 -4.65 15.83 -17.46
N VAL A 90 -5.15 17.03 -17.24
CA VAL A 90 -6.32 17.59 -17.93
C VAL A 90 -6.12 19.05 -18.28
N GLY A 91 -6.85 19.52 -19.32
CA GLY A 91 -6.79 20.90 -19.79
C GLY A 91 -5.58 21.17 -20.68
N GLU A 92 -5.29 22.46 -20.84
CA GLU A 92 -4.18 22.96 -21.64
C GLU A 92 -2.87 22.97 -20.83
N ASP A 93 -1.75 22.99 -21.54
CA ASP A 93 -0.44 23.23 -20.96
C ASP A 93 -0.40 24.59 -20.25
N LEU A 94 -0.02 24.56 -18.98
CA LEU A 94 0.20 25.75 -18.16
C LEU A 94 1.70 26.01 -18.02
N PRO A 95 2.12 27.24 -17.67
CA PRO A 95 3.51 27.52 -17.38
C PRO A 95 4.05 26.52 -16.33
N PRO A 96 5.22 25.89 -16.60
CA PRO A 96 5.74 24.85 -15.73
C PRO A 96 6.08 25.40 -14.34
N VAL A 97 5.60 24.73 -13.30
CA VAL A 97 6.06 24.94 -11.93
C VAL A 97 7.19 23.97 -11.66
N TYR A 98 8.38 24.53 -11.55
CA TYR A 98 9.57 23.81 -11.18
C TYR A 98 9.68 23.73 -9.66
N ASP A 99 10.25 22.66 -9.23
CA ASP A 99 10.54 22.45 -7.84
C ASP A 99 11.63 23.37 -7.33
N THR A 100 11.38 24.01 -6.21
CA THR A 100 12.33 24.92 -5.53
C THR A 100 12.79 24.36 -4.18
N ALA A 101 12.45 23.11 -3.84
CA ALA A 101 12.90 22.48 -2.61
C ALA A 101 14.43 22.41 -2.59
N PRO A 102 15.08 22.64 -1.44
CA PRO A 102 16.53 22.52 -1.32
C PRO A 102 17.02 21.13 -1.76
N GLY A 103 17.98 21.11 -2.69
CA GLY A 103 18.53 19.87 -3.22
C GLY A 103 17.61 19.12 -4.20
N ALA A 104 16.56 19.76 -4.72
CA ALA A 104 15.68 19.16 -5.73
C ALA A 104 16.48 18.70 -6.96
N HIS A 105 16.27 17.47 -7.38
CA HIS A 105 16.89 16.84 -8.53
C HIS A 105 15.95 15.77 -9.08
N ASP A 106 16.11 15.40 -10.34
CA ASP A 106 15.32 14.37 -11.02
C ASP A 106 13.78 14.60 -10.89
N GLY A 107 13.36 15.85 -10.67
CA GLY A 107 11.97 16.26 -10.58
C GLY A 107 11.32 16.48 -11.94
N VAL A 108 10.04 16.17 -12.05
CA VAL A 108 9.20 16.50 -13.21
C VAL A 108 8.38 17.74 -12.86
N PRO A 109 8.50 18.86 -13.64
CA PRO A 109 7.68 20.03 -13.40
C PRO A 109 6.20 19.76 -13.61
N VAL A 110 5.35 20.45 -12.87
CA VAL A 110 3.91 20.41 -13.08
C VAL A 110 3.54 21.38 -14.21
N THR A 111 2.89 20.86 -15.23
CA THR A 111 2.45 21.62 -16.41
C THR A 111 0.95 21.57 -16.66
N HIS A 112 0.21 20.72 -15.91
CA HIS A 112 -1.23 20.52 -16.09
C HIS A 112 -1.97 20.49 -14.76
N ARG A 113 -3.24 20.85 -14.81
CA ARG A 113 -4.18 20.40 -13.79
C ARG A 113 -4.28 18.86 -13.85
N HIS A 114 -4.55 18.24 -12.71
CA HIS A 114 -4.73 16.80 -12.64
C HIS A 114 -6.06 16.46 -12.00
N GLN A 115 -6.73 15.47 -12.56
CA GLN A 115 -7.82 14.75 -11.91
C GLN A 115 -7.26 13.57 -11.14
N PHE A 116 -7.57 13.50 -9.85
CA PHE A 116 -7.22 12.39 -8.97
C PHE A 116 -8.38 11.42 -8.93
N LEU A 117 -8.14 10.18 -9.37
CA LEU A 117 -9.17 9.18 -9.59
C LEU A 117 -9.00 7.98 -8.67
N VAL A 118 -10.13 7.44 -8.25
CA VAL A 118 -10.25 6.08 -7.73
C VAL A 118 -10.97 5.24 -8.77
N LEU A 119 -10.44 4.05 -9.03
CA LEU A 119 -10.91 3.11 -10.05
C LEU A 119 -11.37 1.82 -9.40
N ALA A 120 -12.48 1.26 -9.86
CA ALA A 120 -12.89 -0.12 -9.56
C ALA A 120 -13.05 -0.91 -10.86
N ILE A 121 -12.40 -2.07 -10.91
CA ILE A 121 -12.27 -2.92 -12.09
C ILE A 121 -12.82 -4.30 -11.76
N GLU A 122 -13.62 -4.88 -12.66
CA GLU A 122 -14.15 -6.24 -12.53
C GLU A 122 -13.02 -7.27 -12.63
N ARG A 123 -12.90 -8.14 -11.64
CA ARG A 123 -11.89 -9.21 -11.66
C ARG A 123 -12.05 -10.17 -12.82
N LYS A 124 -13.29 -10.45 -13.22
CA LYS A 124 -13.57 -11.49 -14.22
C LYS A 124 -13.05 -11.17 -15.62
N ASP A 125 -13.13 -9.89 -16.04
CA ASP A 125 -12.91 -9.46 -17.43
C ASP A 125 -12.14 -8.14 -17.61
N GLY A 126 -11.79 -7.46 -16.49
CA GLY A 126 -11.05 -6.19 -16.54
C GLY A 126 -11.90 -4.97 -16.86
N HIS A 127 -13.23 -5.10 -17.01
CA HIS A 127 -14.08 -3.94 -17.26
C HIS A 127 -14.00 -2.92 -16.11
N ILE A 128 -13.83 -1.64 -16.44
CA ILE A 128 -13.89 -0.56 -15.44
C ILE A 128 -15.35 -0.39 -15.01
N ALA A 129 -15.68 -0.91 -13.83
CA ALA A 129 -17.03 -0.83 -13.28
C ALA A 129 -17.44 0.60 -12.96
N TRP A 130 -16.51 1.37 -12.42
CA TRP A 130 -16.65 2.80 -12.19
C TRP A 130 -15.27 3.45 -12.02
N GLN A 131 -15.25 4.74 -12.30
CA GLN A 131 -14.16 5.65 -11.95
C GLN A 131 -14.73 6.89 -11.26
N ARG A 132 -14.09 7.35 -10.21
CA ARG A 132 -14.49 8.53 -9.44
C ARG A 132 -13.37 9.55 -9.42
N VAL A 133 -13.61 10.72 -9.99
CA VAL A 133 -12.76 11.90 -9.73
C VAL A 133 -13.08 12.39 -8.32
N VAL A 134 -12.11 12.36 -7.43
CA VAL A 134 -12.24 12.81 -6.04
C VAL A 134 -11.69 14.22 -5.83
N ARG A 135 -10.73 14.63 -6.66
CA ARG A 135 -10.14 15.97 -6.66
C ARG A 135 -9.70 16.35 -8.07
N GLU A 136 -9.79 17.65 -8.38
CA GLU A 136 -9.14 18.25 -9.54
C GLU A 136 -8.41 19.51 -9.09
N GLU A 137 -7.12 19.56 -9.30
CA GLU A 137 -6.31 20.73 -8.97
C GLU A 137 -5.04 20.83 -9.81
N PHE A 138 -4.38 21.98 -9.77
CA PHE A 138 -3.00 22.13 -10.22
C PHE A 138 -2.09 21.75 -9.04
N PRO A 139 -1.30 20.67 -9.12
CA PRO A 139 -0.43 20.25 -8.03
C PRO A 139 0.59 21.33 -7.65
N HIS A 140 0.73 21.61 -6.36
CA HIS A 140 1.65 22.62 -5.85
C HIS A 140 3.12 22.20 -5.96
N GLU A 141 3.37 20.90 -6.07
CA GLU A 141 4.68 20.26 -6.17
C GLU A 141 4.60 19.11 -7.16
N GLY A 142 5.68 18.87 -7.90
CA GLY A 142 5.79 17.77 -8.85
C GLY A 142 6.05 16.43 -8.17
N GLY A 143 6.99 15.69 -8.71
CA GLY A 143 7.44 14.41 -8.17
C GLY A 143 8.72 13.95 -8.87
N HIS A 144 9.36 12.93 -8.34
CA HIS A 144 10.50 12.29 -8.98
C HIS A 144 10.13 11.75 -10.37
N VAL A 145 11.07 11.79 -11.33
CA VAL A 145 10.85 11.31 -12.71
C VAL A 145 10.31 9.89 -12.78
N THR A 146 10.70 9.02 -11.83
CA THR A 146 10.19 7.66 -11.71
C THR A 146 8.99 7.56 -10.75
N GLY A 147 8.49 8.67 -10.22
CA GLY A 147 7.36 8.73 -9.31
C GLY A 147 6.02 8.93 -10.01
N SER A 148 4.96 9.09 -9.22
CA SER A 148 3.63 9.48 -9.67
C SER A 148 2.91 10.30 -8.61
N LEU A 149 1.93 11.12 -9.03
CA LEU A 149 1.05 11.87 -8.12
C LEU A 149 -0.04 10.99 -7.46
N ALA A 150 -0.06 9.68 -7.74
CA ALA A 150 -0.98 8.69 -7.18
C ALA A 150 -0.22 7.40 -6.82
N SER A 151 0.76 7.52 -5.92
CA SER A 151 1.61 6.40 -5.49
C SER A 151 1.04 5.64 -4.29
N ASN A 152 0.26 6.30 -3.44
CA ASN A 152 -0.38 5.67 -2.27
C ASN A 152 -1.41 4.63 -2.72
N SER A 153 -1.28 3.41 -2.21
CA SER A 153 -2.24 2.34 -2.48
C SER A 153 -3.50 2.55 -1.63
N PRO A 154 -4.70 2.31 -2.20
CA PRO A 154 -5.91 2.34 -1.39
C PRO A 154 -5.97 1.16 -0.43
N THR A 155 -6.91 1.19 0.53
CA THR A 155 -7.22 0.08 1.42
C THR A 155 -8.73 -0.08 1.58
N THR A 156 -9.19 -1.29 1.90
CA THR A 156 -10.62 -1.58 2.09
C THR A 156 -10.86 -2.48 3.29
N ASP A 157 -12.00 -2.27 3.95
CA ASP A 157 -12.52 -3.18 4.98
C ASP A 157 -13.60 -4.14 4.42
N GLY A 158 -13.73 -4.21 3.09
CA GLY A 158 -14.75 -5.02 2.42
C GLY A 158 -16.13 -4.36 2.35
N GLN A 159 -16.33 -3.22 2.99
CA GLN A 159 -17.57 -2.43 2.95
C GLN A 159 -17.33 -1.01 2.43
N ARG A 160 -16.15 -0.48 2.66
CA ARG A 160 -15.71 0.86 2.26
C ARG A 160 -14.32 0.80 1.66
N LEU A 161 -14.02 1.77 0.82
CA LEU A 161 -12.72 1.99 0.21
C LEU A 161 -12.14 3.29 0.74
N TYR A 162 -10.86 3.28 1.12
CA TYR A 162 -10.14 4.44 1.61
C TYR A 162 -8.98 4.74 0.67
N ALA A 163 -8.99 5.93 0.09
CA ALA A 163 -7.96 6.39 -0.84
C ALA A 163 -7.30 7.65 -0.29
N PHE A 164 -5.98 7.64 -0.19
CA PHE A 164 -5.19 8.76 0.26
C PHE A 164 -4.28 9.24 -0.88
N PHE A 165 -4.32 10.54 -1.15
CA PHE A 165 -3.53 11.19 -2.20
C PHE A 165 -2.59 12.26 -1.61
N GLY A 166 -2.15 12.06 -0.36
CA GLY A 166 -1.31 13.03 0.33
C GLY A 166 -1.98 14.40 0.40
N SER A 167 -1.33 15.43 -0.11
CA SER A 167 -1.83 16.82 -0.17
C SER A 167 -3.16 16.99 -0.90
N ARG A 168 -3.60 15.99 -1.67
CA ARG A 168 -4.87 16.02 -2.41
C ARG A 168 -6.01 15.38 -1.64
N GLY A 169 -5.75 14.98 -0.39
CA GLY A 169 -6.76 14.57 0.56
C GLY A 169 -6.90 13.07 0.77
N LEU A 170 -7.70 12.76 1.79
CA LEU A 170 -8.11 11.42 2.18
C LEU A 170 -9.61 11.26 1.93
N TYR A 171 -10.00 10.17 1.28
CA TYR A 171 -11.38 9.90 0.86
C TYR A 171 -11.83 8.54 1.33
N CYS A 172 -13.04 8.47 1.87
CA CYS A 172 -13.77 7.23 2.08
C CYS A 172 -14.90 7.14 1.07
N LEU A 173 -14.96 6.04 0.36
CA LEU A 173 -15.99 5.77 -0.64
C LEU A 173 -16.76 4.49 -0.26
N ASP A 174 -18.02 4.40 -0.68
CA ASP A 174 -18.68 3.11 -0.75
C ASP A 174 -18.12 2.28 -1.93
N LEU A 175 -18.45 0.99 -1.98
CA LEU A 175 -17.96 0.11 -3.05
C LEU A 175 -18.61 0.39 -4.42
N LYS A 176 -19.56 1.33 -4.49
CA LYS A 176 -20.18 1.82 -5.73
C LYS A 176 -19.55 3.13 -6.21
N GLY A 177 -18.56 3.66 -5.48
CA GLY A 177 -17.78 4.85 -5.82
C GLY A 177 -18.41 6.17 -5.34
N ALA A 178 -19.40 6.16 -4.46
CA ALA A 178 -19.89 7.39 -3.83
C ALA A 178 -18.97 7.79 -2.67
N VAL A 179 -18.57 9.06 -2.63
CA VAL A 179 -17.76 9.59 -1.51
C VAL A 179 -18.66 9.74 -0.29
N LEU A 180 -18.32 9.05 0.79
CA LEU A 180 -19.04 9.08 2.06
C LEU A 180 -18.53 10.19 2.97
N TRP A 181 -17.22 10.36 3.02
CA TRP A 181 -16.56 11.48 3.71
C TRP A 181 -15.17 11.73 3.10
N GLN A 182 -14.64 12.93 3.34
CA GLN A 182 -13.31 13.33 2.87
C GLN A 182 -12.62 14.23 3.90
N LYS A 183 -11.28 14.28 3.85
CA LYS A 183 -10.43 15.16 4.64
C LYS A 183 -9.41 15.84 3.74
N ASP A 184 -9.29 17.15 3.91
CA ASP A 184 -8.16 17.94 3.43
C ASP A 184 -7.19 18.10 4.62
N LEU A 185 -5.95 17.64 4.46
CA LEU A 185 -4.93 17.65 5.51
C LEU A 185 -3.92 18.80 5.30
N GLY A 186 -4.06 19.56 4.21
CA GLY A 186 -3.15 20.61 3.82
C GLY A 186 -2.19 20.18 2.72
N GLN A 187 -1.02 20.79 2.67
CA GLN A 187 0.03 20.53 1.66
C GLN A 187 1.29 20.00 2.32
N MET A 188 1.80 18.89 1.82
CA MET A 188 3.12 18.35 2.15
C MET A 188 4.16 19.01 1.24
N HIS A 189 5.32 19.29 1.79
CA HIS A 189 6.53 19.58 1.02
C HIS A 189 7.50 18.44 1.24
N THR A 190 7.78 17.69 0.20
CA THR A 190 8.59 16.47 0.31
C THR A 190 10.07 16.74 0.07
N LEU A 191 10.94 15.95 0.68
CA LEU A 191 12.38 16.06 0.47
C LEU A 191 12.70 15.93 -1.03
N HIS A 192 13.45 16.88 -1.56
CA HIS A 192 13.75 17.00 -2.99
C HIS A 192 12.52 17.09 -3.91
N ALA A 193 11.31 17.33 -3.35
CA ALA A 193 10.01 17.24 -4.01
C ALA A 193 9.81 15.94 -4.78
N HIS A 194 10.24 14.84 -4.21
CA HIS A 194 10.11 13.51 -4.83
C HIS A 194 8.68 12.95 -4.77
N GLY A 195 7.72 13.71 -4.19
CA GLY A 195 6.32 13.32 -4.11
C GLY A 195 5.98 12.49 -2.87
N GLU A 196 4.74 12.09 -2.78
CA GLU A 196 4.10 11.50 -1.60
C GLU A 196 3.79 10.01 -1.83
N GLY A 197 3.95 9.14 -0.82
CA GLY A 197 3.89 7.70 -1.07
C GLY A 197 3.41 6.79 0.06
N SER A 198 3.22 7.27 1.30
CA SER A 198 2.74 6.44 2.41
C SER A 198 1.27 6.08 2.23
N SER A 199 0.92 4.79 2.30
CA SER A 199 -0.46 4.30 2.16
C SER A 199 -1.22 4.32 3.49
N PRO A 200 -2.55 4.52 3.49
CA PRO A 200 -3.36 4.40 4.70
C PRO A 200 -3.49 2.93 5.13
N VAL A 201 -3.59 2.69 6.43
CA VAL A 201 -3.77 1.34 6.99
C VAL A 201 -4.96 1.29 7.96
N ILE A 202 -5.62 0.14 8.03
CA ILE A 202 -6.82 -0.07 8.85
C ILE A 202 -6.54 -1.15 9.90
N HIS A 203 -7.03 -0.91 11.12
CA HIS A 203 -7.16 -1.94 12.14
C HIS A 203 -8.44 -1.72 12.95
N GLY A 204 -9.31 -2.72 13.00
CA GLY A 204 -10.61 -2.59 13.64
C GLY A 204 -11.42 -1.42 13.05
N ASN A 205 -11.76 -0.44 13.88
CA ASN A 205 -12.47 0.78 13.47
C ASN A 205 -11.55 1.99 13.21
N THR A 206 -10.25 1.81 13.29
CA THR A 206 -9.27 2.89 13.18
C THR A 206 -8.59 2.88 11.81
N LEU A 207 -8.58 4.04 11.14
CA LEU A 207 -7.82 4.33 9.93
C LEU A 207 -6.63 5.22 10.28
N ILE A 208 -5.43 4.79 9.94
CA ILE A 208 -4.16 5.49 10.22
C ILE A 208 -3.61 6.11 8.94
N VAL A 209 -3.14 7.34 9.04
CA VAL A 209 -2.47 8.09 7.96
C VAL A 209 -1.18 8.70 8.49
N CYS A 210 -0.06 8.40 7.84
CA CYS A 210 1.22 9.04 8.11
C CYS A 210 1.36 10.30 7.24
N TRP A 211 1.76 11.41 7.88
CA TRP A 211 1.93 12.73 7.28
C TRP A 211 3.33 13.26 7.60
N ASP A 212 4.35 12.55 7.12
CA ASP A 212 5.76 12.93 7.31
C ASP A 212 6.26 13.74 6.09
N HIS A 213 6.69 14.98 6.33
CA HIS A 213 7.20 15.88 5.29
C HIS A 213 8.17 16.90 5.85
N GLU A 214 8.66 17.83 5.05
CA GLU A 214 9.64 18.86 5.48
C GLU A 214 9.03 19.95 6.39
N GLY A 215 7.71 20.03 6.49
CA GLY A 215 7.00 20.88 7.46
C GLY A 215 6.67 20.15 8.76
N ASP A 216 5.50 20.46 9.34
CA ASP A 216 5.00 19.85 10.56
C ASP A 216 4.46 18.45 10.30
N SER A 217 5.15 17.44 10.78
CA SER A 217 4.81 16.04 10.58
C SER A 217 3.86 15.51 11.65
N PHE A 218 2.94 14.62 11.24
CA PHE A 218 1.91 14.05 12.11
C PHE A 218 1.63 12.58 11.78
N LEU A 219 1.14 11.85 12.78
CA LEU A 219 0.42 10.60 12.60
C LEU A 219 -1.03 10.84 12.99
N TYR A 220 -1.97 10.52 12.08
CA TYR A 220 -3.39 10.69 12.28
C TYR A 220 -4.09 9.36 12.46
N ALA A 221 -5.08 9.33 13.35
CA ALA A 221 -6.06 8.25 13.43
C ALA A 221 -7.47 8.81 13.27
N TYR A 222 -8.23 8.15 12.41
CA TYR A 222 -9.62 8.48 12.15
C TYR A 222 -10.53 7.29 12.45
N ASP A 223 -11.73 7.58 12.97
CA ASP A 223 -12.83 6.63 12.90
C ASP A 223 -13.13 6.36 11.43
N LYS A 224 -12.94 5.14 10.98
CA LYS A 224 -13.02 4.80 9.55
C LYS A 224 -14.44 4.97 8.97
N ILE A 225 -15.49 4.89 9.82
CA ILE A 225 -16.88 4.99 9.38
C ILE A 225 -17.29 6.44 9.17
N THR A 226 -16.94 7.31 10.13
CA THR A 226 -17.40 8.71 10.17
C THR A 226 -16.37 9.71 9.69
N GLY A 227 -15.11 9.32 9.58
CA GLY A 227 -14.00 10.24 9.33
C GLY A 227 -13.66 11.16 10.50
N ARG A 228 -14.26 10.96 11.69
CA ARG A 228 -13.93 11.76 12.89
C ARG A 228 -12.50 11.47 13.32
N GLU A 229 -11.73 12.51 13.58
CA GLU A 229 -10.38 12.36 14.16
C GLU A 229 -10.49 11.75 15.56
N LEU A 230 -9.77 10.65 15.77
CA LEU A 230 -9.67 9.98 17.06
C LEU A 230 -8.53 10.59 17.87
N TRP A 231 -7.37 10.73 17.20
CA TRP A 231 -6.19 11.40 17.73
C TRP A 231 -5.29 11.87 16.59
N LYS A 232 -4.43 12.84 16.92
CA LYS A 232 -3.38 13.37 16.06
C LYS A 232 -2.12 13.53 16.91
N THR A 233 -1.04 12.89 16.53
CA THR A 233 0.23 12.96 17.24
C THR A 233 1.27 13.69 16.39
N ALA A 234 1.83 14.77 16.93
CA ALA A 234 2.94 15.48 16.31
C ALA A 234 4.19 14.59 16.29
N ARG A 235 4.94 14.66 15.19
CA ARG A 235 6.15 13.87 14.98
C ARG A 235 7.31 14.80 14.67
N ASP A 236 8.41 14.65 15.38
CA ASP A 236 9.69 15.28 15.00
C ASP A 236 10.35 14.45 13.90
N GLU A 237 9.74 14.49 12.69
CA GLU A 237 10.25 13.77 11.53
C GLU A 237 10.31 14.66 10.29
N LYS A 238 11.11 14.22 9.34
CA LYS A 238 11.21 14.71 7.98
C LYS A 238 10.50 13.74 7.05
N THR A 239 10.50 14.04 5.76
CA THR A 239 9.90 13.19 4.74
C THR A 239 10.28 11.73 4.93
N SER A 240 9.27 10.88 5.00
CA SER A 240 9.38 9.44 4.89
C SER A 240 8.24 8.91 4.00
N TRP A 241 8.50 7.84 3.28
CA TRP A 241 7.52 7.23 2.36
C TRP A 241 7.01 5.88 2.86
N SER A 242 7.52 5.44 4.00
CA SER A 242 7.17 4.18 4.63
C SER A 242 5.68 4.15 4.99
N THR A 243 5.00 3.07 4.66
CA THR A 243 3.64 2.82 5.11
C THR A 243 3.68 2.29 6.55
N PRO A 244 2.85 2.79 7.47
CA PRO A 244 2.77 2.31 8.84
C PRO A 244 2.46 0.81 8.90
N LEU A 245 3.04 0.11 9.87
CA LEU A 245 2.73 -1.27 10.18
C LEU A 245 1.99 -1.34 11.52
N ILE A 246 0.88 -2.07 11.58
CA ILE A 246 0.18 -2.32 12.83
C ILE A 246 0.54 -3.72 13.31
N VAL A 247 0.98 -3.82 14.57
CA VAL A 247 1.41 -5.07 15.20
C VAL A 247 0.75 -5.18 16.57
N GLU A 248 0.25 -6.38 16.88
CA GLU A 248 -0.15 -6.72 18.24
C GLU A 248 1.02 -7.37 18.98
N SER A 249 1.39 -6.82 20.11
CA SER A 249 2.42 -7.36 20.98
C SER A 249 1.95 -7.22 22.44
N GLU A 250 2.04 -8.31 23.21
CA GLU A 250 1.66 -8.38 24.62
C GLU A 250 0.24 -7.85 24.89
N GLY A 251 -0.71 -8.17 23.98
CA GLY A 251 -2.12 -7.78 24.07
C GLY A 251 -2.38 -6.30 23.76
N ARG A 252 -1.40 -5.58 23.21
CA ARG A 252 -1.51 -4.18 22.80
C ARG A 252 -1.27 -4.03 21.30
N ALA A 253 -2.22 -3.41 20.62
CA ALA A 253 -2.04 -3.00 19.22
C ALA A 253 -1.24 -1.69 19.17
N GLN A 254 -0.19 -1.68 18.35
CA GLN A 254 0.69 -0.53 18.16
C GLN A 254 0.90 -0.22 16.68
N VAL A 255 1.00 1.07 16.37
CA VAL A 255 1.31 1.57 15.03
C VAL A 255 2.79 1.91 14.98
N ILE A 256 3.52 1.28 14.08
CA ILE A 256 4.96 1.48 13.93
C ILE A 256 5.24 2.15 12.60
N VAL A 257 6.00 3.24 12.64
CA VAL A 257 6.44 4.00 11.45
C VAL A 257 7.96 4.04 11.42
N SER A 258 8.53 3.54 10.33
CA SER A 258 9.95 3.73 10.02
C SER A 258 10.14 5.09 9.36
N ALA A 259 11.01 5.93 9.89
CA ALA A 259 11.20 7.28 9.39
C ALA A 259 12.67 7.70 9.44
N THR A 260 12.97 8.85 8.87
CA THR A 260 14.33 9.38 8.66
C THR A 260 15.12 9.51 9.95
N LYS A 261 14.54 10.10 10.98
CA LYS A 261 15.25 10.29 12.25
C LYS A 261 15.16 9.04 13.12
N ARG A 262 13.95 8.46 13.25
CA ARG A 262 13.69 7.34 14.18
C ARG A 262 12.59 6.42 13.68
N ILE A 263 12.69 5.16 14.01
CA ILE A 263 11.56 4.24 14.03
C ILE A 263 10.78 4.54 15.31
N ARG A 264 9.48 4.78 15.22
CA ARG A 264 8.62 5.05 16.39
C ARG A 264 7.39 4.18 16.40
N SER A 265 7.02 3.77 17.61
CA SER A 265 5.78 3.04 17.88
C SER A 265 4.84 3.89 18.69
N TYR A 266 3.56 3.80 18.34
CA TYR A 266 2.46 4.52 19.00
C TYR A 266 1.36 3.54 19.40
N ASP A 267 0.77 3.77 20.56
CA ASP A 267 -0.44 3.06 20.98
C ASP A 267 -1.58 3.34 19.99
N LEU A 268 -2.17 2.31 19.43
CA LEU A 268 -3.20 2.47 18.40
C LEU A 268 -4.45 3.18 18.93
N ALA A 269 -4.80 2.97 20.19
CA ALA A 269 -6.02 3.55 20.77
C ALA A 269 -5.88 5.04 21.11
N THR A 270 -4.68 5.47 21.51
CA THR A 270 -4.47 6.81 22.09
C THR A 270 -3.52 7.71 21.30
N GLY A 271 -2.71 7.14 20.40
CA GLY A 271 -1.63 7.86 19.71
C GLY A 271 -0.42 8.18 20.58
N ALA A 272 -0.38 7.73 21.82
CA ALA A 272 0.77 7.95 22.72
C ALA A 272 1.99 7.18 22.20
N GLN A 273 3.16 7.82 22.14
CA GLN A 273 4.40 7.17 21.77
C GLN A 273 4.78 6.14 22.84
N LEU A 274 5.06 4.90 22.41
CA LEU A 274 5.43 3.79 23.29
C LEU A 274 6.95 3.67 23.39
N TRP A 275 7.61 3.65 22.24
CA TRP A 275 9.06 3.56 22.15
C TRP A 275 9.55 4.19 20.84
N GLU A 276 10.84 4.46 20.79
CA GLU A 276 11.54 4.89 19.58
C GLU A 276 12.93 4.26 19.48
N CYS A 277 13.48 4.22 18.28
CA CYS A 277 14.84 3.71 18.04
C CYS A 277 15.47 4.47 16.86
N ALA A 278 16.65 5.03 17.05
CA ALA A 278 17.45 5.57 15.97
C ALA A 278 18.24 4.47 15.25
N GLY A 279 18.80 4.76 14.08
CA GLY A 279 19.71 3.87 13.37
C GLY A 279 19.41 3.69 11.88
N LEU A 280 18.26 4.17 11.40
CA LEU A 280 18.03 4.35 9.96
C LEU A 280 18.70 5.66 9.48
N THR A 281 18.62 5.94 8.20
CA THR A 281 19.20 7.13 7.55
C THR A 281 18.15 7.80 6.66
N ASP A 282 18.53 8.89 5.98
CA ASP A 282 17.62 9.67 5.15
C ASP A 282 16.91 8.83 4.07
N ASN A 283 15.78 9.34 3.59
CA ASN A 283 14.95 8.74 2.54
C ASN A 283 14.47 7.32 2.89
N VAL A 284 13.77 7.18 4.00
CA VAL A 284 13.14 5.90 4.37
C VAL A 284 11.91 5.67 3.50
N VAL A 285 12.04 4.76 2.54
CA VAL A 285 10.97 4.35 1.61
C VAL A 285 10.43 2.97 1.97
N SER A 286 11.33 2.03 2.23
CA SER A 286 11.01 0.67 2.61
C SER A 286 10.17 0.62 3.88
N SER A 287 9.03 -0.07 3.81
CA SER A 287 8.17 -0.27 4.99
C SER A 287 8.65 -1.44 5.82
N PRO A 288 8.46 -1.38 7.15
CA PRO A 288 8.92 -2.44 8.04
C PRO A 288 8.10 -3.72 7.88
N VAL A 289 8.66 -4.83 8.35
CA VAL A 289 7.97 -6.12 8.49
C VAL A 289 8.13 -6.63 9.92
N PHE A 290 7.20 -7.49 10.34
CA PHE A 290 7.25 -8.14 11.64
C PHE A 290 7.41 -9.65 11.47
N ALA A 291 8.43 -10.23 12.10
CA ALA A 291 8.71 -11.65 12.07
C ALA A 291 9.48 -12.09 13.31
N ALA A 292 9.26 -13.29 13.77
CA ALA A 292 9.98 -13.89 14.92
C ALA A 292 9.98 -13.01 16.19
N GLY A 293 8.91 -12.23 16.43
CA GLY A 293 8.83 -11.29 17.55
C GLY A 293 9.63 -9.99 17.36
N LEU A 294 10.20 -9.79 16.18
CA LEU A 294 11.05 -8.64 15.85
C LEU A 294 10.39 -7.75 14.77
N LEU A 295 10.46 -6.45 14.98
CA LEU A 295 10.27 -5.48 13.91
C LEU A 295 11.56 -5.37 13.11
N ILE A 296 11.50 -5.48 11.79
CA ILE A 296 12.65 -5.39 10.90
C ILE A 296 12.42 -4.23 9.93
N ALA A 297 13.32 -3.26 9.93
CA ALA A 297 13.26 -2.06 9.10
C ALA A 297 14.62 -1.74 8.49
N GLY A 298 14.64 -1.22 7.27
CA GLY A 298 15.89 -0.91 6.56
C GLY A 298 15.79 0.29 5.63
N THR A 299 16.95 0.86 5.31
CA THR A 299 17.16 1.94 4.33
C THR A 299 18.54 1.84 3.72
N SER A 300 18.77 2.49 2.56
CA SER A 300 20.09 2.48 1.93
C SER A 300 20.36 3.69 1.01
N TYR A 301 19.71 4.83 1.25
CA TYR A 301 19.94 6.03 0.42
C TYR A 301 21.30 6.66 0.73
N ASP A 302 21.44 7.32 1.86
CA ASP A 302 22.70 7.96 2.28
C ASP A 302 23.69 6.91 2.82
N ARG A 303 23.26 6.18 3.82
CA ARG A 303 24.01 5.05 4.40
C ARG A 303 23.12 3.83 4.46
N GLN A 304 23.75 2.67 4.39
CA GLN A 304 23.05 1.40 4.49
C GLN A 304 22.83 1.05 5.96
N ALA A 305 21.57 0.83 6.32
CA ALA A 305 21.19 0.42 7.67
C ALA A 305 19.97 -0.50 7.62
N MET A 306 19.97 -1.53 8.46
CA MET A 306 18.84 -2.40 8.72
C MET A 306 18.90 -2.86 10.18
N LEU A 307 17.77 -2.79 10.87
CA LEU A 307 17.65 -3.08 12.30
C LEU A 307 16.56 -4.12 12.51
N ALA A 308 16.77 -5.00 13.49
CA ALA A 308 15.73 -5.86 14.06
C ALA A 308 15.55 -5.57 15.53
N ILE A 309 14.34 -5.16 15.90
CA ILE A 309 13.99 -4.64 17.22
C ILE A 309 12.99 -5.59 17.87
N ARG A 310 13.33 -6.10 19.08
CA ARG A 310 12.43 -6.91 19.90
C ARG A 310 11.30 -6.04 20.45
N LEU A 311 10.06 -6.45 20.20
CA LEU A 311 8.89 -5.69 20.66
C LEU A 311 8.44 -6.04 22.08
N ALA A 312 8.69 -7.26 22.55
CA ALA A 312 8.34 -7.64 23.92
C ALA A 312 9.11 -6.79 24.93
N GLY A 313 8.40 -6.14 25.84
CA GLY A 313 8.95 -5.23 26.84
C GLY A 313 9.48 -3.89 26.30
N ALA A 314 9.28 -3.56 25.02
CA ALA A 314 9.80 -2.34 24.39
C ALA A 314 9.14 -1.07 24.95
N HIS A 315 9.93 -0.13 25.47
CA HIS A 315 9.46 1.18 25.95
C HIS A 315 10.61 2.21 25.94
N GLY A 316 10.28 3.48 25.78
CA GLY A 316 11.27 4.58 25.79
C GLY A 316 12.21 4.58 24.59
N ASP A 317 13.44 5.01 24.75
CA ASP A 317 14.48 5.00 23.69
C ASP A 317 15.24 3.67 23.70
N LEU A 318 15.08 2.91 22.62
CA LEU A 318 15.71 1.60 22.45
C LEU A 318 17.09 1.66 21.75
N THR A 319 17.55 2.88 21.40
CA THR A 319 18.80 3.05 20.67
C THR A 319 19.99 2.52 21.45
N GLY A 320 20.72 1.55 20.89
CA GLY A 320 21.90 0.95 21.51
C GLY A 320 21.60 0.02 22.70
N THR A 321 20.33 -0.32 22.94
CA THR A 321 19.94 -1.29 23.96
C THR A 321 19.92 -2.72 23.39
N ASP A 322 19.72 -3.72 24.23
CA ASP A 322 19.57 -5.14 23.85
C ASP A 322 18.24 -5.45 23.13
N HIS A 323 17.32 -4.47 23.02
CA HIS A 323 16.17 -4.55 22.16
C HIS A 323 16.56 -4.55 20.68
N VAL A 324 17.67 -3.91 20.29
CA VAL A 324 18.26 -4.05 18.94
C VAL A 324 19.01 -5.37 18.86
N VAL A 325 18.29 -6.42 18.43
CA VAL A 325 18.78 -7.81 18.45
C VAL A 325 19.90 -8.03 17.44
N TRP A 326 19.74 -7.47 16.25
CA TRP A 326 20.78 -7.45 15.23
C TRP A 326 20.65 -6.20 14.35
N GLN A 327 21.77 -5.85 13.72
CA GLN A 327 21.85 -4.77 12.76
C GLN A 327 22.82 -5.07 11.64
N MET A 328 22.61 -4.48 10.47
CA MET A 328 23.53 -4.56 9.34
C MET A 328 23.69 -3.21 8.67
N HIS A 329 24.90 -2.97 8.11
CA HIS A 329 25.31 -1.71 7.48
C HIS A 329 25.76 -1.89 6.03
N ARG A 330 25.40 -3.03 5.42
CA ARG A 330 25.70 -3.35 4.02
C ARG A 330 24.56 -4.15 3.43
N LEU A 331 24.38 -4.07 2.11
CA LEU A 331 23.44 -4.89 1.36
C LEU A 331 21.96 -4.70 1.79
N THR A 332 21.60 -3.51 2.27
CA THR A 332 20.27 -3.22 2.83
C THR A 332 19.26 -2.79 1.76
N PRO A 333 17.94 -2.91 2.00
CA PRO A 333 16.90 -2.50 1.07
C PRO A 333 16.79 -0.98 0.96
N TYR A 334 16.21 -0.47 -0.14
CA TYR A 334 15.92 0.95 -0.30
C TYR A 334 14.43 1.19 -0.60
N VAL A 335 13.97 1.05 -1.86
CA VAL A 335 12.57 1.31 -2.24
C VAL A 335 11.69 0.11 -1.98
N SER A 336 12.10 -1.07 -2.45
CA SER A 336 11.35 -2.30 -2.22
C SER A 336 11.40 -2.72 -0.75
N SER A 337 10.24 -3.05 -0.19
CA SER A 337 10.12 -3.50 1.21
C SER A 337 10.46 -4.99 1.34
N PRO A 338 11.02 -5.41 2.48
CA PRO A 338 11.31 -6.82 2.73
C PRO A 338 10.05 -7.69 2.73
N LEU A 339 10.22 -8.97 2.41
CA LEU A 339 9.19 -10.00 2.45
C LEU A 339 9.56 -11.04 3.50
N VAL A 340 8.59 -11.46 4.29
CA VAL A 340 8.72 -12.62 5.17
C VAL A 340 7.89 -13.76 4.61
N CYS A 341 8.54 -14.89 4.34
CA CYS A 341 7.87 -16.11 3.92
C CYS A 341 8.41 -17.29 4.73
N GLY A 342 7.53 -17.93 5.51
CA GLY A 342 7.94 -18.93 6.47
C GLY A 342 8.93 -18.38 7.50
N ASP A 343 10.06 -19.02 7.61
CA ASP A 343 11.17 -18.67 8.51
C ASP A 343 12.26 -17.81 7.84
N THR A 344 12.01 -17.27 6.66
CA THR A 344 13.00 -16.56 5.87
C THR A 344 12.58 -15.13 5.56
N LEU A 345 13.52 -14.20 5.80
CA LEU A 345 13.43 -12.80 5.41
C LEU A 345 14.11 -12.62 4.04
N TYR A 346 13.37 -12.08 3.08
CA TYR A 346 13.83 -11.78 1.73
C TYR A 346 13.83 -10.27 1.50
N PHE A 347 14.86 -9.75 0.87
CA PHE A 347 14.89 -8.37 0.41
C PHE A 347 15.93 -8.18 -0.71
N LEU A 348 15.79 -7.09 -1.43
CA LEU A 348 16.71 -6.72 -2.50
C LEU A 348 17.76 -5.74 -1.98
N ARG A 349 19.01 -5.92 -2.42
CA ARG A 349 20.06 -4.96 -2.14
C ARG A 349 19.74 -3.65 -2.85
N HIS A 350 19.52 -2.59 -2.11
CA HIS A 350 19.15 -1.28 -2.66
C HIS A 350 17.96 -1.44 -3.63
N ASN A 351 18.07 -0.97 -4.88
CA ASN A 351 17.08 -1.20 -5.94
C ASN A 351 17.58 -2.19 -7.00
N GLN A 352 18.56 -3.01 -6.67
CA GLN A 352 19.27 -3.87 -7.63
C GLN A 352 18.64 -5.27 -7.70
N ASN A 353 19.02 -5.99 -8.76
CA ASN A 353 18.63 -7.39 -8.98
C ASN A 353 19.47 -8.38 -8.14
N ILE A 354 19.73 -8.03 -6.89
CA ILE A 354 20.47 -8.89 -5.93
C ILE A 354 19.55 -9.19 -4.75
N LEU A 355 19.11 -10.44 -4.67
CA LEU A 355 18.24 -10.95 -3.62
C LEU A 355 19.07 -11.48 -2.45
N LEU A 356 18.69 -11.10 -1.25
CA LEU A 356 19.25 -11.62 -0.01
C LEU A 356 18.22 -12.43 0.75
N ARG A 357 18.71 -13.44 1.49
CA ARG A 357 17.93 -14.30 2.39
C ARG A 357 18.59 -14.34 3.76
N LEU A 358 17.85 -13.96 4.77
CA LEU A 358 18.32 -14.02 6.15
C LEU A 358 17.37 -14.83 7.02
N ASP A 359 17.92 -15.33 8.10
CA ASP A 359 17.14 -15.75 9.26
C ASP A 359 16.61 -14.47 9.96
N PRO A 360 15.30 -14.24 10.08
CA PRO A 360 14.76 -13.01 10.65
C PRO A 360 15.07 -12.84 12.14
N ALA A 361 15.29 -13.95 12.88
CA ALA A 361 15.56 -13.89 14.31
C ALA A 361 17.00 -13.48 14.63
N THR A 362 17.94 -13.83 13.77
CA THR A 362 19.39 -13.63 14.03
C THR A 362 20.08 -12.67 13.05
N GLY A 363 19.44 -12.36 11.91
CA GLY A 363 20.07 -11.62 10.83
C GLY A 363 21.14 -12.39 10.06
N ALA A 364 21.34 -13.68 10.37
CA ALA A 364 22.33 -14.51 9.71
C ALA A 364 21.96 -14.78 8.25
N PRO A 365 22.88 -14.61 7.29
CA PRO A 365 22.65 -15.02 5.91
C PRO A 365 22.37 -16.52 5.83
N ARG A 366 21.39 -16.91 5.03
CA ARG A 366 21.11 -18.32 4.75
C ARG A 366 22.00 -18.87 3.64
N ASP A 367 22.44 -17.99 2.76
CA ASP A 367 23.31 -18.29 1.60
C ASP A 367 23.95 -17.01 1.05
N GLU A 368 24.73 -17.15 -0.02
CA GLU A 368 25.28 -16.03 -0.76
C GLU A 368 24.18 -15.24 -1.49
N PRO A 369 24.34 -13.92 -1.67
CA PRO A 369 23.38 -13.11 -2.40
C PRO A 369 23.15 -13.63 -3.83
N LEU A 370 21.89 -13.84 -4.21
CA LEU A 370 21.51 -14.34 -5.52
C LEU A 370 21.31 -13.18 -6.50
N ARG A 371 22.06 -13.18 -7.62
CA ARG A 371 21.79 -12.26 -8.73
C ARG A 371 20.64 -12.81 -9.58
N LEU A 372 19.55 -12.03 -9.69
CA LEU A 372 18.41 -12.37 -10.54
C LEU A 372 18.77 -12.13 -12.02
N PRO A 373 18.57 -13.12 -12.88
CA PRO A 373 18.91 -13.00 -14.30
C PRO A 373 17.91 -12.11 -15.06
N GLY A 374 18.26 -11.72 -16.28
CA GLY A 374 17.41 -11.00 -17.22
C GLY A 374 17.14 -9.53 -16.89
N ILE A 375 17.09 -9.17 -15.62
CA ILE A 375 16.72 -7.84 -15.12
C ILE A 375 17.82 -6.82 -15.41
N ARG A 376 17.47 -5.72 -16.09
CA ARG A 376 18.39 -4.66 -16.54
C ARG A 376 18.12 -3.29 -15.91
N ASP A 377 16.94 -3.11 -15.29
CA ASP A 377 16.51 -1.87 -14.64
C ASP A 377 16.38 -2.09 -13.13
N PHE A 378 15.99 -1.04 -12.41
CA PHE A 378 15.75 -1.07 -10.98
C PHE A 378 14.52 -1.94 -10.62
N ILE A 379 14.51 -2.42 -9.38
CA ILE A 379 13.35 -3.09 -8.79
C ILE A 379 12.77 -2.20 -7.70
N PHE A 380 11.63 -1.56 -7.97
CA PHE A 380 10.90 -0.74 -7.01
C PHE A 380 9.75 -1.51 -6.36
N ALA A 381 9.12 -2.41 -7.11
CA ALA A 381 8.10 -3.28 -6.59
C ALA A 381 8.63 -4.16 -5.45
N SER A 382 7.89 -4.23 -4.36
CA SER A 382 8.23 -5.12 -3.25
C SER A 382 7.96 -6.57 -3.65
N PRO A 383 8.83 -7.53 -3.30
CA PRO A 383 8.60 -8.95 -3.50
C PRO A 383 7.32 -9.41 -2.84
N VAL A 384 6.63 -10.36 -3.46
CA VAL A 384 5.44 -11.02 -2.90
C VAL A 384 5.59 -12.54 -2.97
N ALA A 385 4.87 -13.27 -2.11
CA ALA A 385 4.94 -14.72 -2.09
C ALA A 385 3.58 -15.39 -1.92
N ALA A 386 3.42 -16.56 -2.55
CA ALA A 386 2.27 -17.44 -2.42
C ALA A 386 2.64 -18.87 -2.83
N ALA A 387 1.98 -19.87 -2.28
CA ALA A 387 2.10 -21.28 -2.67
C ALA A 387 3.56 -21.76 -2.77
N GLY A 388 4.41 -21.37 -1.82
CA GLY A 388 5.83 -21.75 -1.81
C GLY A 388 6.68 -21.09 -2.89
N ARG A 389 6.25 -19.96 -3.46
CA ARG A 389 6.95 -19.24 -4.54
C ARG A 389 7.05 -17.76 -4.22
N LEU A 390 8.14 -17.14 -4.69
CA LEU A 390 8.39 -15.70 -4.66
C LEU A 390 8.23 -15.12 -6.07
N TYR A 391 7.69 -13.92 -6.16
CA TYR A 391 7.51 -13.17 -7.38
C TYR A 391 8.21 -11.82 -7.22
N ILE A 392 9.20 -11.55 -8.06
CA ILE A 392 10.02 -10.33 -8.02
C ILE A 392 9.93 -9.64 -9.37
N THR A 393 9.25 -8.50 -9.41
CA THR A 393 8.95 -7.73 -10.63
C THR A 393 9.85 -6.51 -10.72
N ALA A 394 10.54 -6.34 -11.84
CA ALA A 394 11.42 -5.23 -12.15
C ALA A 394 10.73 -4.19 -13.04
N ARG A 395 11.31 -2.98 -13.11
CA ARG A 395 10.74 -1.89 -13.90
C ARG A 395 10.76 -2.16 -15.39
N ASP A 396 11.71 -2.92 -15.89
CA ASP A 396 11.85 -3.28 -17.30
C ASP A 396 10.89 -4.39 -17.79
N GLY A 397 9.87 -4.73 -17.02
CA GLY A 397 8.87 -5.73 -17.38
C GLY A 397 9.21 -7.16 -17.00
N HIS A 398 10.43 -7.43 -16.55
CA HIS A 398 10.84 -8.76 -16.10
C HIS A 398 10.24 -9.11 -14.74
N THR A 399 9.81 -10.35 -14.60
CA THR A 399 9.43 -10.94 -13.31
C THR A 399 10.09 -12.29 -13.18
N THR A 400 10.94 -12.43 -12.14
CA THR A 400 11.54 -13.72 -11.77
C THR A 400 10.62 -14.41 -10.76
N VAL A 401 10.28 -15.66 -11.01
CA VAL A 401 9.58 -16.54 -10.06
C VAL A 401 10.57 -17.53 -9.50
N LEU A 402 10.71 -17.57 -8.16
CA LEU A 402 11.61 -18.48 -7.45
C LEU A 402 10.82 -19.42 -6.56
N GLU A 403 11.36 -20.59 -6.33
CA GLU A 403 10.89 -21.49 -5.30
C GLU A 403 11.31 -20.98 -3.91
N HIS A 404 10.38 -20.99 -2.95
CA HIS A 404 10.71 -20.81 -1.53
C HIS A 404 11.28 -22.12 -0.97
N SER A 405 12.56 -22.34 -1.21
CA SER A 405 13.29 -23.54 -0.77
C SER A 405 14.71 -23.15 -0.37
N ARG A 406 15.50 -24.12 0.10
CA ARG A 406 16.92 -23.89 0.41
C ARG A 406 17.74 -23.56 -0.84
N GLU A 407 17.34 -24.07 -2.00
CA GLU A 407 18.10 -23.92 -3.25
C GLU A 407 17.68 -22.67 -4.05
N ASN A 408 16.52 -22.05 -3.75
CA ASN A 408 15.96 -20.92 -4.51
C ASN A 408 15.97 -21.15 -6.03
N ALA A 409 15.50 -22.29 -6.46
CA ALA A 409 15.43 -22.59 -7.88
C ALA A 409 14.61 -21.51 -8.61
N ILE A 410 15.15 -20.96 -9.69
CA ILE A 410 14.41 -20.10 -10.58
C ILE A 410 13.45 -21.00 -11.36
N LEU A 411 12.14 -20.77 -11.13
CA LEU A 411 11.07 -21.54 -11.77
C LEU A 411 10.70 -20.96 -13.12
N ALA A 412 10.75 -19.64 -13.26
CA ALA A 412 10.45 -18.94 -14.51
C ALA A 412 11.06 -17.53 -14.53
N GLU A 413 11.36 -17.08 -15.75
CA GLU A 413 11.66 -15.70 -16.10
C GLU A 413 10.55 -15.23 -17.06
N ASN A 414 9.73 -14.29 -16.61
CA ASN A 414 8.58 -13.78 -17.36
C ASN A 414 8.85 -12.34 -17.82
N HIS A 415 8.20 -11.93 -18.91
CA HIS A 415 8.30 -10.56 -19.40
C HIS A 415 6.97 -10.05 -19.94
N LEU A 416 6.65 -8.80 -19.63
CA LEU A 416 5.53 -8.02 -20.19
C LEU A 416 6.06 -6.67 -20.68
N ASP A 417 5.48 -6.15 -21.76
CA ASP A 417 5.90 -4.91 -22.43
C ASP A 417 5.29 -3.67 -21.74
N ASP A 418 5.69 -3.46 -20.49
CA ASP A 418 5.30 -2.30 -19.68
C ASP A 418 6.36 -2.02 -18.61
N THR A 419 6.26 -0.88 -17.91
CA THR A 419 7.14 -0.50 -16.80
C THR A 419 6.42 -0.68 -15.48
N PHE A 420 7.00 -1.46 -14.55
CA PHE A 420 6.36 -1.80 -13.27
C PHE A 420 7.09 -1.18 -12.08
N SER A 421 6.43 -0.26 -11.38
CA SER A 421 6.88 0.30 -10.10
C SER A 421 5.98 -0.14 -8.93
N ALA A 422 4.71 -0.48 -9.22
CA ALA A 422 3.75 -0.97 -8.24
C ALA A 422 4.03 -2.43 -7.86
N SER A 423 3.86 -2.77 -6.58
CA SER A 423 3.98 -4.15 -6.11
C SER A 423 2.80 -5.01 -6.59
N PRO A 424 3.02 -6.29 -6.91
CA PRO A 424 1.95 -7.20 -7.34
C PRO A 424 0.92 -7.46 -6.23
N ALA A 425 -0.29 -7.86 -6.63
CA ALA A 425 -1.32 -8.38 -5.73
C ALA A 425 -1.66 -9.84 -6.10
N LEU A 426 -1.77 -10.70 -5.09
CA LEU A 426 -2.01 -12.14 -5.25
C LEU A 426 -3.32 -12.54 -4.60
N VAL A 427 -4.26 -13.09 -5.37
CA VAL A 427 -5.55 -13.56 -4.85
C VAL A 427 -6.00 -14.83 -5.56
N ALA A 428 -6.32 -15.87 -4.82
CA ALA A 428 -6.74 -17.15 -5.37
C ALA A 428 -5.74 -17.65 -6.44
N LYS A 429 -6.17 -17.84 -7.69
CA LYS A 429 -5.31 -18.26 -8.81
C LYS A 429 -4.90 -17.11 -9.73
N GLU A 430 -4.88 -15.90 -9.21
CA GLU A 430 -4.66 -14.69 -9.99
C GLU A 430 -3.50 -13.87 -9.42
N LEU A 431 -2.73 -13.28 -10.32
CA LEU A 431 -1.71 -12.28 -10.02
C LEU A 431 -2.05 -11.02 -10.80
N TYR A 432 -2.07 -9.89 -10.12
CA TYR A 432 -2.34 -8.59 -10.70
C TYR A 432 -1.07 -7.76 -10.73
N LEU A 433 -0.70 -7.30 -11.93
CA LEU A 433 0.43 -6.39 -12.17
C LEU A 433 -0.09 -5.07 -12.72
N ARG A 434 0.27 -3.97 -12.05
CA ARG A 434 0.02 -2.63 -12.55
C ARG A 434 1.29 -2.07 -13.17
N GLY A 435 1.28 -1.89 -14.48
CA GLY A 435 2.28 -1.14 -15.21
C GLY A 435 1.93 0.36 -15.32
N GLU A 436 2.78 1.10 -16.02
CA GLU A 436 2.52 2.52 -16.33
C GLU A 436 1.38 2.68 -17.33
N LYS A 437 1.21 1.71 -18.26
CA LYS A 437 0.20 1.75 -19.33
C LYS A 437 -1.02 0.88 -19.04
N PHE A 438 -0.82 -0.30 -18.44
CA PHE A 438 -1.84 -1.32 -18.33
C PHE A 438 -1.96 -1.91 -16.93
N LEU A 439 -3.15 -2.43 -16.64
CA LEU A 439 -3.35 -3.41 -15.57
C LEU A 439 -3.50 -4.80 -16.20
N TYR A 440 -2.75 -5.74 -15.67
CA TYR A 440 -2.77 -7.14 -16.10
C TYR A 440 -3.41 -8.02 -15.03
N CYS A 441 -4.25 -8.95 -15.44
CA CYS A 441 -4.65 -10.11 -14.66
C CYS A 441 -4.02 -11.36 -15.26
N LEU A 442 -3.12 -11.96 -14.54
CA LEU A 442 -2.41 -13.18 -14.93
C LEU A 442 -3.06 -14.37 -14.25
N ALA A 443 -3.49 -15.34 -15.02
CA ALA A 443 -4.14 -16.55 -14.53
C ALA A 443 -4.03 -17.68 -15.55
N LEU A 444 -4.03 -18.92 -15.06
CA LEU A 444 -4.14 -20.07 -15.95
C LEU A 444 -5.52 -20.08 -16.66
N PRO A 445 -5.62 -20.60 -17.88
CA PRO A 445 -6.89 -20.84 -18.53
C PRO A 445 -7.82 -21.69 -17.63
N LYS A 446 -9.13 -21.39 -17.71
CA LYS A 446 -10.15 -22.18 -16.99
C LYS A 446 -10.34 -23.55 -17.62
#